data_ae4d5fb3166fcfb6fe560dba3339fdef
#
_entry.id   ae4d5fb3166fcfb6fe560dba3339fdef
#
_cell.length_a   1.000
_cell.length_b   1.000
_cell.length_c   1.000
_cell.angle_alpha   90.00
_cell.angle_beta   90.00
_cell.angle_gamma   90.00
#
_symmetry.space_group_name_H-M   'P 1'
#
loop_
_entity.id
_entity.type
_entity.pdbx_description
1 polymer ?
#
loop_
_entity_poly.entity_id
_entity_poly.type
_entity_poly.pdbx_seq_one_letter_code
_entity_poly.pdbx_strand_id
1 'polypeptide(L)'
;MPVTHITSQNAAPECDGDVLVVKDLHFSYPDGHSALNGVSLKLCDGDKVALVGPNGAGKSTLMLHLNGILNGHGDVEIAGKRLTRDNLPLIRSMVGLVFQNPDDQLFSPTVFEDVAFGPLHMGLPEAEVRSRVDAALEAVRMTSYRDRLSHHLSVGEKKRIAIATVLSMQPSLLVLDEPSAGLDPRARRTLINLLRDLPITMLVSTHDMKLVQELFPRTVVMDEGRVVADGLTADILEDEALLTAHGLEKP
;
A
#
# COMPACT_ATOMS: atom_id res chain seq x y z
N MET A 1 -17.62 -6.57 33.17
CA MET A 1 -16.78 -5.45 33.60
C MET A 1 -16.60 -4.56 32.38
N PRO A 2 -16.80 -3.25 32.48
CA PRO A 2 -16.66 -2.39 31.29
C PRO A 2 -15.17 -2.32 30.90
N VAL A 3 -14.87 -2.66 29.65
CA VAL A 3 -13.57 -2.49 29.03
C VAL A 3 -13.36 -0.99 28.89
N THR A 4 -12.41 -0.45 29.62
CA THR A 4 -12.03 0.96 29.53
C THR A 4 -11.37 1.16 28.18
N HIS A 5 -12.07 1.77 27.23
CA HIS A 5 -11.47 2.25 26.00
C HIS A 5 -10.40 3.28 26.34
N ILE A 6 -9.14 2.89 26.23
CA ILE A 6 -8.03 3.82 26.18
C ILE A 6 -8.08 4.44 24.77
N THR A 7 -8.91 5.45 24.60
CA THR A 7 -8.73 6.43 23.54
C THR A 7 -7.49 7.24 23.91
N SER A 8 -6.31 6.72 23.57
CA SER A 8 -5.15 7.59 23.49
C SER A 8 -5.39 8.52 22.29
N GLN A 9 -5.84 9.72 22.57
CA GLN A 9 -5.73 10.87 21.69
C GLN A 9 -4.23 11.21 21.54
N ASN A 10 -3.47 10.33 20.87
CA ASN A 10 -2.28 10.76 20.21
C ASN A 10 -2.77 11.27 18.85
N ALA A 11 -2.98 12.59 18.78
CA ALA A 11 -3.17 13.27 17.53
C ALA A 11 -2.05 12.82 16.59
N ALA A 12 -2.43 12.38 15.39
CA ALA A 12 -1.46 12.11 14.32
C ALA A 12 -0.47 13.29 14.29
N PRO A 13 0.83 13.06 14.13
CA PRO A 13 1.81 14.12 14.17
C PRO A 13 1.41 15.24 13.20
N GLU A 14 1.47 16.49 13.66
CA GLU A 14 1.33 17.65 12.79
C GLU A 14 2.46 17.58 11.76
N CYS A 15 2.11 17.52 10.50
CA CYS A 15 3.07 17.34 9.40
C CYS A 15 2.94 18.45 8.35
N ASP A 16 4.08 18.77 7.75
CA ASP A 16 4.18 19.72 6.63
C ASP A 16 3.75 19.07 5.30
N GLY A 17 2.49 18.66 5.17
CA GLY A 17 1.95 18.13 3.93
C GLY A 17 1.32 16.73 4.07
N ASP A 18 0.03 16.68 3.87
CA ASP A 18 -0.75 15.45 3.88
C ASP A 18 -0.67 14.76 2.52
N VAL A 19 -0.15 13.54 2.45
CA VAL A 19 -0.16 12.73 1.23
C VAL A 19 -1.44 11.90 1.13
N LEU A 20 -1.95 11.42 2.26
CA LEU A 20 -3.23 10.70 2.31
C LEU A 20 -4.09 11.27 3.44
N VAL A 21 -5.34 11.57 3.13
CA VAL A 21 -6.38 11.87 4.13
C VAL A 21 -7.62 11.08 3.79
N VAL A 22 -8.03 10.22 4.70
CA VAL A 22 -9.31 9.50 4.66
C VAL A 22 -10.15 9.96 5.83
N LYS A 23 -11.40 10.35 5.58
CA LYS A 23 -12.33 10.79 6.64
C LYS A 23 -13.64 10.05 6.52
N ASP A 24 -14.00 9.37 7.60
CA ASP A 24 -15.28 8.70 7.81
C ASP A 24 -15.71 7.83 6.62
N LEU A 25 -14.80 6.99 6.12
CA LEU A 25 -15.03 6.15 4.94
C LEU A 25 -15.84 4.91 5.31
N HIS A 26 -17.01 4.78 4.69
CA HIS A 26 -17.92 3.64 4.81
C HIS A 26 -18.09 2.93 3.48
N PHE A 27 -18.14 1.60 3.51
CA PHE A 27 -18.41 0.81 2.32
C PHE A 27 -19.02 -0.54 2.67
N SER A 28 -20.07 -0.93 1.91
CA SER A 28 -20.63 -2.28 1.94
C SER A 28 -20.63 -2.87 0.54
N TYR A 29 -20.31 -4.14 0.43
CA TYR A 29 -20.43 -4.89 -0.83
C TYR A 29 -21.90 -5.09 -1.22
N PRO A 30 -22.19 -5.40 -2.51
CA PRO A 30 -23.57 -5.61 -2.99
C PRO A 30 -24.34 -6.74 -2.29
N ASP A 31 -23.63 -7.69 -1.68
CA ASP A 31 -24.19 -8.77 -0.87
C ASP A 31 -24.62 -8.34 0.55
N GLY A 32 -24.41 -7.05 0.89
CA GLY A 32 -24.76 -6.48 2.18
C GLY A 32 -23.63 -6.57 3.23
N HIS A 33 -22.48 -7.20 2.92
CA HIS A 33 -21.36 -7.24 3.83
C HIS A 33 -20.73 -5.85 4.01
N SER A 34 -20.75 -5.32 5.24
CA SER A 34 -20.13 -4.05 5.58
C SER A 34 -18.62 -4.25 5.78
N ALA A 35 -17.80 -3.67 4.89
CA ALA A 35 -16.36 -3.87 4.88
C ALA A 35 -15.59 -2.67 5.44
N LEU A 36 -16.14 -1.46 5.40
CA LEU A 36 -15.57 -0.26 6.04
C LEU A 36 -16.64 0.46 6.82
N ASN A 37 -16.33 0.80 8.08
CA ASN A 37 -17.28 1.30 9.08
C ASN A 37 -16.78 2.60 9.73
N GLY A 38 -16.57 3.66 8.93
CA GLY A 38 -16.10 4.97 9.42
C GLY A 38 -14.57 5.02 9.56
N VAL A 39 -13.85 4.50 8.56
CA VAL A 39 -12.38 4.54 8.57
C VAL A 39 -11.90 5.97 8.38
N SER A 40 -11.06 6.43 9.32
CA SER A 40 -10.32 7.69 9.22
C SER A 40 -8.83 7.41 9.38
N LEU A 41 -8.02 7.93 8.46
CA LEU A 41 -6.58 7.70 8.40
C LEU A 41 -5.88 8.88 7.74
N LYS A 42 -4.71 9.25 8.23
CA LYS A 42 -3.88 10.31 7.67
C LYS A 42 -2.43 9.84 7.56
N LEU A 43 -1.80 10.07 6.40
CA LEU A 43 -0.36 9.86 6.19
C LEU A 43 0.28 11.17 5.73
N CYS A 44 1.43 11.46 6.32
CA CYS A 44 2.28 12.58 5.97
C CYS A 44 3.30 12.20 4.89
N ASP A 45 3.91 13.18 4.26
CA ASP A 45 4.99 12.92 3.31
C ASP A 45 6.17 12.19 3.99
N GLY A 46 6.68 11.16 3.35
CA GLY A 46 7.74 10.30 3.87
C GLY A 46 7.29 9.23 4.88
N ASP A 47 6.02 9.20 5.31
CA ASP A 47 5.53 8.16 6.21
C ASP A 47 5.65 6.76 5.62
N LYS A 48 6.14 5.81 6.41
CA LYS A 48 6.09 4.38 6.13
C LYS A 48 5.22 3.71 7.18
N VAL A 49 4.01 3.32 6.78
CA VAL A 49 2.97 2.82 7.68
C VAL A 49 2.60 1.38 7.36
N ALA A 50 2.62 0.53 8.39
CA ALA A 50 2.03 -0.80 8.31
C ALA A 50 0.54 -0.75 8.61
N LEU A 51 -0.26 -1.45 7.82
CA LEU A 51 -1.68 -1.68 8.03
C LEU A 51 -1.89 -3.15 8.39
N VAL A 52 -2.16 -3.43 9.65
CA VAL A 52 -2.29 -4.80 10.16
C VAL A 52 -3.72 -5.09 10.64
N GLY A 53 -4.03 -6.35 10.83
CA GLY A 53 -5.35 -6.79 11.30
C GLY A 53 -5.72 -8.16 10.74
N PRO A 54 -6.77 -8.82 11.27
CA PRO A 54 -7.19 -10.13 10.82
C PRO A 54 -7.66 -10.15 9.36
N ASN A 55 -7.82 -11.35 8.81
CA ASN A 55 -8.46 -11.52 7.51
C ASN A 55 -9.91 -11.01 7.59
N GLY A 56 -10.35 -10.26 6.58
CA GLY A 56 -11.67 -9.64 6.59
C GLY A 56 -11.77 -8.30 7.34
N ALA A 57 -10.69 -7.81 7.96
CA ALA A 57 -10.69 -6.51 8.65
C ALA A 57 -10.94 -5.28 7.76
N GLY A 58 -10.96 -5.44 6.42
CA GLY A 58 -11.21 -4.34 5.47
C GLY A 58 -9.96 -3.73 4.85
N LYS A 59 -8.76 -4.25 5.13
CA LYS A 59 -7.48 -3.70 4.65
C LYS A 59 -7.41 -3.54 3.12
N SER A 60 -7.60 -4.63 2.37
CA SER A 60 -7.59 -4.59 0.90
C SER A 60 -8.74 -3.73 0.35
N THR A 61 -9.91 -3.74 1.00
CA THR A 61 -11.04 -2.89 0.64
C THR A 61 -10.68 -1.41 0.79
N LEU A 62 -10.04 -1.02 1.89
CA LEU A 62 -9.53 0.35 2.07
C LEU A 62 -8.54 0.70 0.94
N MET A 63 -7.55 -0.15 0.66
CA MET A 63 -6.55 0.11 -0.39
C MET A 63 -7.17 0.30 -1.77
N LEU A 64 -8.20 -0.47 -2.13
CA LEU A 64 -8.92 -0.31 -3.39
C LEU A 64 -9.71 1.02 -3.49
N HIS A 65 -10.07 1.62 -2.36
CA HIS A 65 -10.68 2.96 -2.34
C HIS A 65 -9.65 4.07 -2.60
N LEU A 66 -8.38 3.89 -2.20
CA LEU A 66 -7.37 4.94 -2.33
C LEU A 66 -7.05 5.31 -3.78
N ASN A 67 -7.24 4.39 -4.74
CA ASN A 67 -7.07 4.67 -6.17
C ASN A 67 -8.40 4.63 -6.97
N GLY A 68 -9.53 4.60 -6.26
CA GLY A 68 -10.87 4.68 -6.83
C GLY A 68 -11.28 3.45 -7.67
N ILE A 69 -10.78 2.26 -7.35
CA ILE A 69 -11.34 0.99 -7.85
C ILE A 69 -12.69 0.73 -7.18
N LEU A 70 -12.77 0.95 -5.86
CA LEU A 70 -14.02 0.97 -5.12
C LEU A 70 -14.41 2.40 -4.77
N ASN A 71 -15.70 2.64 -4.58
CA ASN A 71 -16.23 3.95 -4.21
C ASN A 71 -17.24 3.78 -3.07
N GLY A 72 -16.95 4.38 -1.92
CA GLY A 72 -17.76 4.37 -0.71
C GLY A 72 -18.31 5.76 -0.36
N HIS A 73 -18.83 5.89 0.84
CA HIS A 73 -19.25 7.15 1.44
C HIS A 73 -18.15 7.65 2.40
N GLY A 74 -17.81 8.92 2.31
CA GLY A 74 -16.73 9.56 3.06
C GLY A 74 -15.79 10.32 2.12
N ASP A 75 -14.74 10.91 2.67
CA ASP A 75 -13.78 11.70 1.92
C ASP A 75 -12.44 11.00 1.82
N VAL A 76 -11.88 10.97 0.61
CA VAL A 76 -10.51 10.54 0.34
C VAL A 76 -9.78 11.63 -0.44
N GLU A 77 -8.64 12.06 0.07
CA GLU A 77 -7.76 13.03 -0.58
C GLU A 77 -6.34 12.46 -0.70
N ILE A 78 -5.74 12.64 -1.87
CA ILE A 78 -4.36 12.25 -2.18
C ILE A 78 -3.57 13.50 -2.56
N ALA A 79 -2.55 13.85 -1.79
CA ALA A 79 -1.72 15.06 -1.96
C ALA A 79 -2.58 16.31 -2.26
N GLY A 80 -3.62 16.54 -1.44
CA GLY A 80 -4.55 17.66 -1.56
C GLY A 80 -5.56 17.56 -2.70
N LYS A 81 -5.63 16.45 -3.43
CA LYS A 81 -6.63 16.19 -4.48
C LYS A 81 -7.71 15.25 -3.98
N ARG A 82 -8.95 15.74 -3.92
CA ARG A 82 -10.10 14.93 -3.52
C ARG A 82 -10.38 13.86 -4.57
N LEU A 83 -10.63 12.63 -4.14
CA LEU A 83 -11.02 11.53 -5.03
C LEU A 83 -12.46 11.78 -5.53
N THR A 84 -12.56 12.13 -6.81
CA THR A 84 -13.81 12.33 -7.53
C THR A 84 -13.73 11.68 -8.90
N ARG A 85 -14.85 11.50 -9.59
CA ARG A 85 -14.85 10.94 -10.96
C ARG A 85 -13.97 11.76 -11.91
N ASP A 86 -13.98 13.07 -11.78
CA ASP A 86 -13.23 13.98 -12.66
C ASP A 86 -11.72 13.93 -12.38
N ASN A 87 -11.32 13.68 -11.12
CA ASN A 87 -9.92 13.58 -10.70
C ASN A 87 -9.35 12.17 -10.77
N LEU A 88 -10.17 11.17 -11.10
CA LEU A 88 -9.78 9.75 -11.04
C LEU A 88 -8.52 9.41 -11.86
N PRO A 89 -8.34 9.91 -13.11
CA PRO A 89 -7.10 9.65 -13.86
C PRO A 89 -5.86 10.22 -13.16
N LEU A 90 -5.98 11.43 -12.58
CA LEU A 90 -4.91 12.06 -11.82
C LEU A 90 -4.60 11.27 -10.54
N ILE A 91 -5.63 10.90 -9.75
CA ILE A 91 -5.45 10.10 -8.52
C ILE A 91 -4.75 8.78 -8.83
N ARG A 92 -5.12 8.10 -9.91
CA ARG A 92 -4.50 6.82 -10.33
C ARG A 92 -3.03 6.97 -10.72
N SER A 93 -2.60 8.13 -11.19
CA SER A 93 -1.17 8.40 -11.42
C SER A 93 -0.41 8.72 -10.14
N MET A 94 -1.11 9.21 -9.10
CA MET A 94 -0.53 9.60 -7.81
C MET A 94 -0.48 8.45 -6.80
N VAL A 95 -1.30 7.41 -6.97
CA VAL A 95 -1.36 6.23 -6.09
C VAL A 95 -0.87 5.00 -6.83
N GLY A 96 0.31 4.52 -6.48
CA GLY A 96 0.85 3.26 -6.97
C GLY A 96 0.33 2.08 -6.15
N LEU A 97 -0.75 1.43 -6.61
CA LEU A 97 -1.31 0.25 -5.95
C LEU A 97 -0.66 -1.02 -6.51
N VAL A 98 -0.08 -1.83 -5.60
CA VAL A 98 0.51 -3.14 -5.91
C VAL A 98 -0.33 -4.23 -5.27
N PHE A 99 -0.84 -5.14 -6.11
CA PHE A 99 -1.68 -6.25 -5.66
C PHE A 99 -0.87 -7.37 -4.99
N GLN A 100 -1.55 -8.12 -4.12
CA GLN A 100 -0.96 -9.27 -3.42
C GLN A 100 -0.38 -10.30 -4.40
N ASN A 101 -1.16 -10.67 -5.41
CA ASN A 101 -0.72 -11.57 -6.46
C ASN A 101 -0.19 -10.76 -7.66
N PRO A 102 1.11 -10.83 -7.99
CA PRO A 102 1.68 -10.07 -9.09
C PRO A 102 1.13 -10.47 -10.47
N ASP A 103 0.56 -11.68 -10.63
CA ASP A 103 -0.05 -12.12 -11.88
C ASP A 103 -1.36 -11.36 -12.20
N ASP A 104 -1.98 -10.72 -11.21
CA ASP A 104 -3.13 -9.83 -11.42
C ASP A 104 -2.73 -8.45 -11.97
N GLN A 105 -1.43 -8.16 -12.01
CA GLN A 105 -0.86 -6.86 -12.41
C GLN A 105 0.05 -6.96 -13.65
N LEU A 106 0.74 -8.10 -13.84
CA LEU A 106 1.66 -8.33 -14.95
C LEU A 106 0.95 -9.11 -16.04
N PHE A 107 0.59 -8.44 -17.13
CA PHE A 107 -0.22 -9.01 -18.20
C PHE A 107 0.41 -8.84 -19.60
N SER A 108 1.48 -8.05 -19.71
CA SER A 108 2.17 -7.82 -20.96
C SER A 108 3.19 -8.93 -21.27
N PRO A 109 3.56 -9.13 -22.56
CA PRO A 109 4.55 -10.12 -22.92
C PRO A 109 5.90 -9.91 -22.23
N THR A 110 6.40 -8.67 -22.17
CA THR A 110 7.72 -8.34 -21.63
C THR A 110 7.65 -7.43 -20.40
N VAL A 111 8.68 -7.49 -19.58
CA VAL A 111 8.86 -6.61 -18.43
C VAL A 111 8.83 -5.13 -18.83
N PHE A 112 9.47 -4.78 -19.96
CA PHE A 112 9.44 -3.42 -20.47
C PHE A 112 8.01 -2.93 -20.71
N GLU A 113 7.20 -3.73 -21.38
CA GLU A 113 5.81 -3.37 -21.71
C GLU A 113 4.94 -3.24 -20.47
N ASP A 114 5.10 -4.13 -19.47
CA ASP A 114 4.39 -4.02 -18.20
C ASP A 114 4.75 -2.71 -17.47
N VAL A 115 6.05 -2.37 -17.38
CA VAL A 115 6.51 -1.17 -16.66
C VAL A 115 6.20 0.11 -17.45
N ALA A 116 6.14 0.05 -18.79
CA ALA A 116 5.78 1.17 -19.64
C ALA A 116 4.28 1.48 -19.66
N PHE A 117 3.44 0.54 -19.24
CA PHE A 117 1.98 0.66 -19.36
C PHE A 117 1.43 1.93 -18.70
N GLY A 118 1.81 2.19 -17.46
CA GLY A 118 1.38 3.39 -16.73
C GLY A 118 1.79 4.69 -17.42
N PRO A 119 3.09 4.93 -17.68
CA PRO A 119 3.58 6.13 -18.38
C PRO A 119 2.95 6.34 -19.76
N LEU A 120 2.72 5.27 -20.54
CA LEU A 120 2.03 5.35 -21.83
C LEU A 120 0.58 5.85 -21.68
N HIS A 121 -0.16 5.33 -20.69
CA HIS A 121 -1.53 5.75 -20.40
C HIS A 121 -1.62 7.17 -19.82
N MET A 122 -0.54 7.68 -19.24
CA MET A 122 -0.41 9.10 -18.87
C MET A 122 -0.18 10.00 -20.09
N GLY A 123 0.00 9.45 -21.29
CA GLY A 123 0.24 10.20 -22.52
C GLY A 123 1.64 10.78 -22.64
N LEU A 124 2.62 10.23 -21.95
CA LEU A 124 3.99 10.73 -21.97
C LEU A 124 4.68 10.44 -23.31
N PRO A 125 5.59 11.32 -23.77
CA PRO A 125 6.41 11.07 -24.94
C PRO A 125 7.26 9.81 -24.79
N GLU A 126 7.53 9.09 -25.89
CA GLU A 126 8.26 7.81 -25.88
C GLU A 126 9.61 7.91 -25.17
N ALA A 127 10.36 8.97 -25.37
CA ALA A 127 11.66 9.18 -24.71
C ALA A 127 11.53 9.25 -23.18
N GLU A 128 10.47 9.89 -22.67
CA GLU A 128 10.18 9.97 -21.24
C GLU A 128 9.69 8.63 -20.69
N VAL A 129 8.85 7.90 -21.42
CA VAL A 129 8.43 6.54 -21.07
C VAL A 129 9.64 5.65 -20.87
N ARG A 130 10.58 5.63 -21.84
CA ARG A 130 11.82 4.83 -21.74
C ARG A 130 12.65 5.21 -20.52
N SER A 131 12.84 6.51 -20.28
CA SER A 131 13.59 7.01 -19.11
C SER A 131 12.96 6.59 -17.79
N ARG A 132 11.62 6.68 -17.67
CA ARG A 132 10.89 6.28 -16.46
C ARG A 132 10.93 4.77 -16.23
N VAL A 133 10.83 3.98 -17.29
CA VAL A 133 10.99 2.51 -17.22
C VAL A 133 12.38 2.14 -16.71
N ASP A 134 13.42 2.73 -17.30
CA ASP A 134 14.80 2.42 -16.91
C ASP A 134 15.05 2.81 -15.45
N ALA A 135 14.59 3.98 -15.01
CA ALA A 135 14.70 4.43 -13.62
C ALA A 135 13.90 3.51 -12.65
N ALA A 136 12.71 3.09 -13.02
CA ALA A 136 11.90 2.20 -12.19
C ALA A 136 12.53 0.81 -12.06
N LEU A 137 13.07 0.25 -13.15
CA LEU A 137 13.79 -1.03 -13.14
C LEU A 137 15.09 -0.96 -12.34
N GLU A 138 15.79 0.16 -12.39
CA GLU A 138 16.98 0.41 -11.55
C GLU A 138 16.60 0.46 -10.08
N ALA A 139 15.56 1.19 -9.70
CA ALA A 139 15.06 1.30 -8.34
C ALA A 139 14.74 -0.06 -7.71
N VAL A 140 14.17 -0.99 -8.49
CA VAL A 140 13.86 -2.36 -8.02
C VAL A 140 14.99 -3.37 -8.29
N ARG A 141 16.15 -2.92 -8.79
CA ARG A 141 17.34 -3.74 -9.12
C ARG A 141 17.01 -4.85 -10.14
N MET A 142 16.27 -4.51 -11.19
CA MET A 142 15.81 -5.43 -12.23
C MET A 142 16.15 -4.97 -13.65
N THR A 143 17.11 -4.07 -13.84
CA THR A 143 17.48 -3.51 -15.14
C THR A 143 17.79 -4.57 -16.19
N SER A 144 18.49 -5.67 -15.82
CA SER A 144 18.83 -6.78 -16.74
C SER A 144 17.65 -7.65 -17.15
N TYR A 145 16.46 -7.40 -16.60
CA TYR A 145 15.23 -8.16 -16.88
C TYR A 145 14.33 -7.47 -17.90
N ARG A 146 14.69 -6.28 -18.36
CA ARG A 146 13.89 -5.39 -19.21
C ARG A 146 13.19 -6.08 -20.36
N ASP A 147 13.93 -6.91 -21.09
CA ASP A 147 13.44 -7.59 -22.30
C ASP A 147 13.01 -9.06 -22.04
N ARG A 148 12.95 -9.47 -20.77
CA ARG A 148 12.47 -10.81 -20.41
C ARG A 148 10.96 -10.90 -20.47
N LEU A 149 10.49 -12.12 -20.68
CA LEU A 149 9.06 -12.44 -20.64
C LEU A 149 8.60 -12.48 -19.18
N SER A 150 7.55 -11.73 -18.84
CA SER A 150 7.06 -11.59 -17.46
C SER A 150 6.63 -12.92 -16.84
N HIS A 151 6.10 -13.85 -17.64
CA HIS A 151 5.64 -15.15 -17.14
C HIS A 151 6.78 -16.14 -16.79
N HIS A 152 8.03 -15.87 -17.22
CA HIS A 152 9.21 -16.69 -16.88
C HIS A 152 9.87 -16.27 -15.56
N LEU A 153 9.36 -15.24 -14.88
CA LEU A 153 9.93 -14.73 -13.65
C LEU A 153 9.48 -15.55 -12.45
N SER A 154 10.37 -15.69 -11.45
CA SER A 154 10.00 -16.20 -10.14
C SER A 154 9.02 -15.25 -9.42
N VAL A 155 8.30 -15.73 -8.40
CA VAL A 155 7.35 -14.89 -7.64
C VAL A 155 8.02 -13.64 -7.07
N GLY A 156 9.23 -13.76 -6.52
CA GLY A 156 9.96 -12.63 -5.96
C GLY A 156 10.42 -11.61 -7.02
N GLU A 157 10.75 -12.06 -8.23
CA GLU A 157 11.05 -11.18 -9.36
C GLU A 157 9.79 -10.49 -9.85
N LYS A 158 8.67 -11.23 -10.02
CA LYS A 158 7.36 -10.67 -10.39
C LYS A 158 6.92 -9.58 -9.42
N LYS A 159 7.02 -9.79 -8.11
CA LYS A 159 6.67 -8.78 -7.10
C LYS A 159 7.51 -7.51 -7.23
N ARG A 160 8.80 -7.62 -7.50
CA ARG A 160 9.66 -6.45 -7.74
C ARG A 160 9.29 -5.73 -9.05
N ILE A 161 8.98 -6.47 -10.11
CA ILE A 161 8.50 -5.86 -11.37
C ILE A 161 7.14 -5.19 -11.15
N ALA A 162 6.21 -5.81 -10.41
CA ALA A 162 4.93 -5.17 -10.06
C ALA A 162 5.12 -3.83 -9.31
N ILE A 163 6.12 -3.73 -8.43
CA ILE A 163 6.50 -2.45 -7.83
C ILE A 163 7.04 -1.48 -8.90
N ALA A 164 7.88 -1.95 -9.84
CA ALA A 164 8.40 -1.09 -10.89
C ALA A 164 7.31 -0.53 -11.81
N THR A 165 6.23 -1.29 -12.10
CA THR A 165 5.12 -0.80 -12.94
C THR A 165 4.44 0.43 -12.35
N VAL A 166 4.36 0.54 -11.03
CA VAL A 166 3.78 1.71 -10.37
C VAL A 166 4.82 2.81 -10.13
N LEU A 167 6.07 2.48 -9.82
CA LEU A 167 7.14 3.47 -9.64
C LEU A 167 7.42 4.25 -10.93
N SER A 168 7.24 3.64 -12.10
CA SER A 168 7.39 4.32 -13.40
C SER A 168 6.42 5.49 -13.60
N MET A 169 5.30 5.50 -12.90
CA MET A 169 4.35 6.63 -12.87
C MET A 169 4.80 7.77 -11.94
N GLN A 170 5.81 7.56 -11.08
CA GLN A 170 6.27 8.50 -10.04
C GLN A 170 5.16 8.89 -9.06
N PRO A 171 4.52 7.92 -8.40
CA PRO A 171 3.40 8.18 -7.52
C PRO A 171 3.82 8.95 -6.26
N SER A 172 2.89 9.68 -5.65
CA SER A 172 3.07 10.32 -4.34
C SER A 172 2.88 9.33 -3.18
N LEU A 173 2.09 8.27 -3.40
CA LEU A 173 1.77 7.26 -2.41
C LEU A 173 1.94 5.86 -3.01
N LEU A 174 2.72 5.02 -2.35
CA LEU A 174 2.84 3.60 -2.67
C LEU A 174 1.97 2.77 -1.72
N VAL A 175 1.06 2.01 -2.27
CA VAL A 175 0.14 1.13 -1.51
C VAL A 175 0.43 -0.30 -1.91
N LEU A 176 0.83 -1.15 -0.95
CA LEU A 176 1.17 -2.54 -1.22
C LEU A 176 0.29 -3.48 -0.39
N ASP A 177 -0.37 -4.41 -1.06
CA ASP A 177 -1.17 -5.44 -0.40
C ASP A 177 -0.37 -6.72 -0.25
N GLU A 178 -0.06 -7.12 1.00
CA GLU A 178 0.69 -8.34 1.37
C GLU A 178 1.95 -8.61 0.51
N PRO A 179 2.88 -7.65 0.38
CA PRO A 179 3.99 -7.77 -0.58
C PRO A 179 4.97 -8.91 -0.26
N SER A 180 5.08 -9.35 1.00
CA SER A 180 5.97 -10.44 1.41
C SER A 180 5.34 -11.83 1.31
N ALA A 181 4.03 -11.94 1.05
CA ALA A 181 3.34 -13.22 0.98
C ALA A 181 3.91 -14.13 -0.11
N GLY A 182 4.14 -15.40 0.23
CA GLY A 182 4.63 -16.41 -0.71
C GLY A 182 6.10 -16.29 -1.11
N LEU A 183 6.88 -15.41 -0.47
CA LEU A 183 8.32 -15.26 -0.73
C LEU A 183 9.15 -16.23 0.11
N ASP A 184 10.18 -16.79 -0.49
CA ASP A 184 11.24 -17.45 0.25
C ASP A 184 12.05 -16.43 1.10
N PRO A 185 12.85 -16.88 2.09
CA PRO A 185 13.58 -15.97 2.98
C PRO A 185 14.52 -14.99 2.27
N ARG A 186 15.13 -15.41 1.14
CA ARG A 186 16.07 -14.58 0.38
C ARG A 186 15.31 -13.49 -0.40
N ALA A 187 14.24 -13.86 -1.09
CA ALA A 187 13.39 -12.92 -1.82
C ALA A 187 12.72 -11.93 -0.86
N ARG A 188 12.22 -12.42 0.31
CA ARG A 188 11.69 -11.58 1.37
C ARG A 188 12.71 -10.54 1.85
N ARG A 189 13.95 -10.95 2.15
CA ARG A 189 15.01 -10.02 2.57
C ARG A 189 15.30 -8.97 1.49
N THR A 190 15.35 -9.39 0.23
CA THR A 190 15.56 -8.49 -0.91
C THR A 190 14.44 -7.45 -1.00
N LEU A 191 13.18 -7.87 -0.83
CA LEU A 191 12.02 -6.97 -0.83
C LEU A 191 12.07 -5.97 0.33
N ILE A 192 12.37 -6.44 1.55
CA ILE A 192 12.49 -5.56 2.74
C ILE A 192 13.53 -4.47 2.51
N ASN A 193 14.70 -4.84 2.01
CA ASN A 193 15.75 -3.87 1.70
C ASN A 193 15.31 -2.88 0.62
N LEU A 194 14.63 -3.35 -0.42
CA LEU A 194 14.06 -2.48 -1.44
C LEU A 194 13.09 -1.46 -0.83
N LEU A 195 12.08 -1.90 -0.06
CA LEU A 195 11.09 -1.02 0.54
C LEU A 195 11.71 -0.03 1.55
N ARG A 196 12.79 -0.45 2.24
CA ARG A 196 13.54 0.43 3.14
C ARG A 196 14.21 1.57 2.38
N ASP A 197 14.82 1.26 1.23
CA ASP A 197 15.62 2.20 0.44
C ASP A 197 14.76 3.17 -0.38
N LEU A 198 13.49 2.83 -0.66
CA LEU A 198 12.58 3.70 -1.42
C LEU A 198 12.22 4.97 -0.64
N PRO A 199 12.54 6.19 -1.17
CA PRO A 199 12.19 7.46 -0.54
C PRO A 199 10.76 7.90 -0.92
N ILE A 200 9.76 7.10 -0.55
CA ILE A 200 8.35 7.36 -0.92
C ILE A 200 7.44 7.08 0.28
N THR A 201 6.40 7.87 0.42
CA THR A 201 5.32 7.60 1.36
C THR A 201 4.66 6.26 1.03
N MET A 202 4.49 5.38 2.00
CA MET A 202 3.91 4.06 1.75
C MET A 202 2.94 3.60 2.83
N LEU A 203 1.89 2.90 2.38
CA LEU A 203 0.95 2.15 3.20
C LEU A 203 1.02 0.69 2.78
N VAL A 204 1.39 -0.19 3.71
CA VAL A 204 1.62 -1.61 3.41
C VAL A 204 0.74 -2.47 4.29
N SER A 205 -0.20 -3.21 3.69
CA SER A 205 -0.92 -4.24 4.43
C SER A 205 -0.03 -5.46 4.61
N THR A 206 -0.04 -6.03 5.81
CA THR A 206 0.67 -7.27 6.06
C THR A 206 0.22 -7.96 7.35
N HIS A 207 0.35 -9.29 7.37
CA HIS A 207 0.25 -10.12 8.57
C HIS A 207 1.64 -10.55 9.08
N ASP A 208 2.73 -10.18 8.39
CA ASP A 208 4.11 -10.48 8.78
C ASP A 208 4.59 -9.47 9.85
N MET A 209 4.33 -9.78 11.13
CA MET A 209 4.67 -8.90 12.25
C MET A 209 6.19 -8.65 12.38
N LYS A 210 7.03 -9.59 11.90
CA LYS A 210 8.48 -9.38 11.83
C LYS A 210 8.86 -8.32 10.78
N LEU A 211 8.15 -8.31 9.65
CA LEU A 211 8.29 -7.24 8.64
C LEU A 211 7.85 -5.90 9.24
N VAL A 212 6.73 -5.88 9.97
CA VAL A 212 6.21 -4.67 10.63
C VAL A 212 7.26 -4.09 11.58
N GLN A 213 7.77 -4.90 12.48
CA GLN A 213 8.80 -4.50 13.47
C GLN A 213 10.09 -4.00 12.79
N GLU A 214 10.50 -4.63 11.67
CA GLU A 214 11.77 -4.33 11.02
C GLU A 214 11.74 -3.06 10.17
N LEU A 215 10.60 -2.72 9.56
CA LEU A 215 10.54 -1.73 8.50
C LEU A 215 9.70 -0.49 8.82
N PHE A 216 8.63 -0.63 9.60
CA PHE A 216 7.64 0.42 9.76
C PHE A 216 7.74 1.10 11.12
N PRO A 217 7.95 2.43 11.18
CA PRO A 217 7.96 3.18 12.45
C PRO A 217 6.54 3.35 13.04
N ARG A 218 5.49 3.29 12.19
CA ARG A 218 4.10 3.47 12.58
C ARG A 218 3.26 2.30 12.08
N THR A 219 2.33 1.88 12.92
CA THR A 219 1.40 0.78 12.64
C THR A 219 -0.03 1.23 12.91
N VAL A 220 -0.91 0.92 11.95
CA VAL A 220 -2.36 1.08 12.05
C VAL A 220 -2.98 -0.31 12.14
N VAL A 221 -3.79 -0.53 13.16
CA VAL A 221 -4.52 -1.79 13.35
C VAL A 221 -5.96 -1.59 12.88
N MET A 222 -6.40 -2.42 11.95
CA MET A 222 -7.79 -2.48 11.50
C MET A 222 -8.47 -3.76 11.98
N ASP A 223 -9.71 -3.63 12.43
CA ASP A 223 -10.58 -4.75 12.72
C ASP A 223 -12.05 -4.37 12.46
N GLU A 224 -12.86 -5.31 11.95
CA GLU A 224 -14.27 -5.12 11.62
C GLU A 224 -14.56 -3.82 10.82
N GLY A 225 -13.68 -3.50 9.88
CA GLY A 225 -13.80 -2.30 9.02
C GLY A 225 -13.50 -0.98 9.72
N ARG A 226 -12.83 -0.99 10.87
CA ARG A 226 -12.49 0.22 11.65
C ARG A 226 -11.01 0.27 11.96
N VAL A 227 -10.47 1.46 12.11
CA VAL A 227 -9.17 1.66 12.76
C VAL A 227 -9.37 1.55 14.26
N VAL A 228 -8.74 0.55 14.88
CA VAL A 228 -8.84 0.28 16.32
C VAL A 228 -7.62 0.77 17.09
N ALA A 229 -6.48 0.90 16.42
CA ALA A 229 -5.28 1.54 16.98
C ALA A 229 -4.45 2.17 15.87
N ASP A 230 -3.73 3.24 16.19
CA ASP A 230 -2.81 3.96 15.32
C ASP A 230 -1.71 4.57 16.17
N GLY A 231 -0.45 4.18 15.96
CA GLY A 231 0.65 4.63 16.82
C GLY A 231 2.01 4.11 16.39
N LEU A 232 3.01 4.36 17.24
CA LEU A 232 4.35 3.84 17.04
C LEU A 232 4.32 2.30 17.03
N THR A 233 5.01 1.71 16.09
CA THR A 233 5.07 0.24 15.96
C THR A 233 5.55 -0.44 17.25
N ALA A 234 6.54 0.15 17.93
CA ALA A 234 7.04 -0.39 19.18
C ALA A 234 5.93 -0.49 20.25
N ASP A 235 5.14 0.58 20.41
CA ASP A 235 4.06 0.65 21.41
C ASP A 235 2.93 -0.36 21.06
N ILE A 236 2.54 -0.43 19.80
CA ILE A 236 1.52 -1.38 19.32
C ILE A 236 1.95 -2.83 19.56
N LEU A 237 3.24 -3.16 19.29
CA LEU A 237 3.76 -4.51 19.45
C LEU A 237 4.01 -4.91 20.91
N GLU A 238 4.08 -3.96 21.83
CA GLU A 238 4.19 -4.21 23.27
C GLU A 238 2.81 -4.44 23.91
N ASP A 239 1.73 -3.97 23.31
CA ASP A 239 0.36 -4.14 23.83
C ASP A 239 -0.21 -5.53 23.46
N GLU A 240 0.14 -6.53 24.26
CA GLU A 240 -0.35 -7.91 24.08
C GLU A 240 -1.89 -8.02 24.19
N ALA A 241 -2.53 -7.15 24.98
CA ALA A 241 -3.98 -7.14 25.13
C ALA A 241 -4.65 -6.66 23.84
N LEU A 242 -4.13 -5.61 23.23
CA LEU A 242 -4.56 -5.10 21.93
C LEU A 242 -4.37 -6.16 20.84
N LEU A 243 -3.16 -6.73 20.74
CA LEU A 243 -2.85 -7.74 19.72
C LEU A 243 -3.80 -8.94 19.83
N THR A 244 -3.96 -9.49 21.03
CA THR A 244 -4.83 -10.66 21.28
C THR A 244 -6.30 -10.34 20.99
N ALA A 245 -6.80 -9.17 21.39
CA ALA A 245 -8.18 -8.74 21.16
C ALA A 245 -8.54 -8.65 19.68
N HIS A 246 -7.56 -8.34 18.82
CA HIS A 246 -7.72 -8.17 17.39
C HIS A 246 -7.07 -9.28 16.54
N GLY A 247 -6.85 -10.46 17.13
CA GLY A 247 -6.37 -11.66 16.41
C GLY A 247 -4.96 -11.53 15.82
N LEU A 248 -4.12 -10.71 16.44
CA LEU A 248 -2.71 -10.51 16.08
C LEU A 248 -1.80 -11.20 17.11
N GLU A 249 -0.62 -11.61 16.66
CA GLU A 249 0.41 -12.19 17.51
C GLU A 249 1.67 -11.31 17.54
N LYS A 250 2.37 -11.31 18.67
CA LYS A 250 3.66 -10.67 18.81
C LYS A 250 4.70 -11.36 17.89
N PRO A 251 5.64 -10.60 17.23
CA PRO A 251 6.63 -11.15 16.31
C PRO A 251 7.64 -12.10 16.95
#